data_3c9aaa89fddf09aabdd07ea997302d18
#
_entry.id   3c9aaa89fddf09aabdd07ea997302d18
#
_cell.length_a   1.000
_cell.length_b   1.000
_cell.length_c   1.000
_cell.angle_alpha   90.00
_cell.angle_beta   90.00
_cell.angle_gamma   90.00
#
_symmetry.space_group_name_H-M   'P 1'
#
loop_
_entity.id
_entity.type
_entity.pdbx_description
1 polymer ?
#
loop_
_entity_poly.entity_id
_entity_poly.type
_entity_poly.pdbx_seq_one_letter_code
_entity_poly.pdbx_strand_id
1 'polypeptide(L)'
;MDLTLYQQEMLDGRFGKGKAMAMRIQVAIGDGFRAQRMVPITRAHVALSAQEADTWFARKLRDAGAVCAIPPTVNPGYCLKLFEQLGYINAKSSALMRETHEVYRDLGANLTYSCTPYLFGNIPRYRETVAFSETSATVYANSVLGAKTNRESSASALCAAITGYVPEYGMLLDENRLGTILVQVDTPLEDEFDFALLGLNAKHIGRGVPVFTGIAS
;
A
#
# COMPACT_ATOMS: atom_id res chain seq x y z
N MET A 1 15.32 14.07 9.16
CA MET A 1 14.98 13.93 7.73
C MET A 1 14.81 15.30 7.09
N ASP A 2 15.35 15.50 5.89
CA ASP A 2 15.25 16.79 5.18
C ASP A 2 13.89 16.91 4.47
N LEU A 3 13.21 18.04 4.70
CA LEU A 3 11.95 18.38 4.07
C LEU A 3 12.13 19.57 3.13
N THR A 4 11.48 19.53 1.96
CA THR A 4 11.36 20.72 1.13
C THR A 4 10.48 21.77 1.81
N LEU A 5 10.54 23.03 1.38
CA LEU A 5 9.67 24.09 1.91
C LEU A 5 8.19 23.70 1.84
N TYR A 6 7.75 23.13 0.72
CA TYR A 6 6.36 22.67 0.55
C TYR A 6 5.97 21.57 1.54
N GLN A 7 6.87 20.61 1.78
CA GLN A 7 6.65 19.52 2.75
C GLN A 7 6.63 20.06 4.19
N GLN A 8 7.49 21.03 4.51
CA GLN A 8 7.49 21.69 5.80
C GLN A 8 6.19 22.48 6.02
N GLU A 9 5.75 23.25 5.03
CA GLU A 9 4.47 23.96 5.08
C GLU A 9 3.27 23.02 5.26
N MET A 10 3.33 21.83 4.68
CA MET A 10 2.32 20.78 4.88
C MET A 10 2.33 20.28 6.32
N LEU A 11 3.50 20.00 6.88
CA LEU A 11 3.70 19.58 8.26
C LEU A 11 3.20 20.64 9.25
N ASP A 12 3.45 21.92 8.96
CA ASP A 12 3.04 23.06 9.77
C ASP A 12 1.54 23.40 9.67
N GLY A 13 0.81 22.73 8.76
CA GLY A 13 -0.65 22.83 8.67
C GLY A 13 -1.17 23.87 7.68
N ARG A 14 -0.32 24.48 6.84
CA ARG A 14 -0.76 25.47 5.81
C ARG A 14 -1.78 24.89 4.82
N PHE A 15 -1.75 23.57 4.61
CA PHE A 15 -2.67 22.86 3.72
C PHE A 15 -3.80 22.13 4.48
N GLY A 16 -4.07 22.55 5.71
CA GLY A 16 -5.13 22.00 6.54
C GLY A 16 -4.66 20.97 7.57
N LYS A 17 -5.45 20.85 8.64
CA LYS A 17 -5.13 20.00 9.81
C LYS A 17 -4.99 18.53 9.45
N GLY A 18 -5.88 18.00 8.61
CA GLY A 18 -5.86 16.58 8.23
C GLY A 18 -4.61 16.21 7.46
N LYS A 19 -4.18 17.05 6.51
CA LYS A 19 -2.96 16.84 5.75
C LYS A 19 -1.71 16.95 6.64
N ALA A 20 -1.69 17.87 7.59
CA ALA A 20 -0.62 17.98 8.58
C ALA A 20 -0.53 16.76 9.50
N MET A 21 -1.67 16.18 9.89
CA MET A 21 -1.69 14.93 10.66
C MET A 21 -1.07 13.78 9.87
N ALA A 22 -1.46 13.61 8.61
CA ALA A 22 -0.90 12.60 7.72
C ALA A 22 0.60 12.80 7.52
N MET A 23 1.05 14.04 7.29
CA MET A 23 2.48 14.36 7.09
C MET A 23 3.31 14.06 8.34
N ARG A 24 2.82 14.35 9.54
CA ARG A 24 3.51 14.01 10.80
C ARG A 24 3.77 12.50 10.93
N ILE A 25 2.81 11.68 10.51
CA ILE A 25 2.98 10.23 10.53
C ILE A 25 4.05 9.80 9.53
N GLN A 26 4.04 10.34 8.31
CA GLN A 26 5.06 10.04 7.30
C GLN A 26 6.46 10.47 7.78
N VAL A 27 6.58 11.64 8.40
CA VAL A 27 7.84 12.12 8.98
C VAL A 27 8.32 11.19 10.10
N ALA A 28 7.43 10.81 11.03
CA ALA A 28 7.78 9.89 12.12
C ALA A 28 8.24 8.52 11.62
N ILE A 29 7.61 8.00 10.57
CA ILE A 29 8.05 6.76 9.90
C ILE A 29 9.45 6.98 9.31
N GLY A 30 9.65 8.06 8.57
CA GLY A 30 10.92 8.39 7.95
C GLY A 30 12.07 8.51 8.97
N ASP A 31 11.82 9.18 10.08
CA ASP A 31 12.81 9.31 11.17
C ASP A 31 13.12 7.94 11.80
N GLY A 32 12.10 7.11 12.02
CA GLY A 32 12.26 5.75 12.54
C GLY A 32 13.10 4.85 11.64
N PHE A 33 12.99 4.99 10.33
CA PHE A 33 13.77 4.25 9.34
C PHE A 33 15.01 5.00 8.83
N ARG A 34 15.33 6.16 9.41
CA ARG A 34 16.48 7.01 9.05
C ARG A 34 16.47 7.43 7.58
N ALA A 35 15.28 7.66 7.03
CA ALA A 35 15.14 8.21 5.70
C ALA A 35 15.74 9.62 5.65
N GLN A 36 16.45 9.92 4.57
CA GLN A 36 17.07 11.24 4.42
C GLN A 36 16.08 12.28 3.92
N ARG A 37 15.11 11.87 3.09
CA ARG A 37 14.14 12.76 2.44
C ARG A 37 12.80 12.07 2.19
N MET A 38 11.81 12.87 1.80
CA MET A 38 10.53 12.41 1.26
C MET A 38 10.58 12.40 -0.27
N VAL A 39 9.96 11.38 -0.87
CA VAL A 39 9.81 11.29 -2.32
C VAL A 39 8.33 11.24 -2.72
N PRO A 40 7.95 11.83 -3.87
CA PRO A 40 6.56 11.81 -4.32
C PRO A 40 6.15 10.41 -4.75
N ILE A 41 4.87 10.10 -4.55
CA ILE A 41 4.23 8.89 -5.09
C ILE A 41 3.33 9.24 -6.26
N THR A 42 3.15 8.29 -7.18
CA THR A 42 2.25 8.42 -8.32
C THR A 42 0.95 7.66 -8.12
N ARG A 43 0.95 6.66 -7.24
CA ARG A 43 -0.19 5.77 -6.98
C ARG A 43 -0.19 5.30 -5.53
N ALA A 44 -1.38 4.97 -5.05
CA ALA A 44 -1.56 4.37 -3.73
C ALA A 44 -2.58 3.23 -3.77
N HIS A 45 -2.40 2.26 -2.87
CA HIS A 45 -3.34 1.18 -2.62
C HIS A 45 -3.43 0.93 -1.12
N VAL A 46 -4.64 1.02 -0.56
CA VAL A 46 -4.89 0.92 0.88
C VAL A 46 -5.65 -0.36 1.19
N ALA A 47 -5.04 -1.25 1.95
CA ALA A 47 -5.72 -2.39 2.51
C ALA A 47 -6.58 -1.95 3.69
N LEU A 48 -7.89 -2.13 3.58
CA LEU A 48 -8.84 -1.88 4.66
C LEU A 48 -8.85 -3.10 5.58
N SER A 49 -8.69 -2.92 6.89
CA SER A 49 -8.84 -4.04 7.82
C SER A 49 -10.31 -4.33 8.16
N ALA A 50 -11.21 -3.39 7.85
CA ALA A 50 -12.61 -3.40 8.27
C ALA A 50 -12.76 -3.52 9.80
N GLN A 51 -11.79 -3.03 10.55
CA GLN A 51 -11.77 -2.99 12.02
C GLN A 51 -12.05 -1.59 12.53
N GLU A 52 -12.59 -1.51 13.75
CA GLU A 52 -12.96 -0.24 14.37
C GLU A 52 -11.79 0.76 14.44
N ALA A 53 -10.57 0.27 14.70
CA ALA A 53 -9.37 1.12 14.83
C ALA A 53 -9.00 1.81 13.52
N ASP A 54 -9.02 1.09 12.40
CA ASP A 54 -8.67 1.66 11.09
C ASP A 54 -9.75 2.62 10.60
N THR A 55 -11.02 2.28 10.77
CA THR A 55 -12.14 3.17 10.45
C THR A 55 -12.07 4.43 11.31
N TRP A 56 -11.79 4.30 12.60
CA TRP A 56 -11.59 5.42 13.50
C TRP A 56 -10.45 6.34 13.03
N PHE A 57 -9.31 5.76 12.63
CA PHE A 57 -8.16 6.52 12.15
C PHE A 57 -8.49 7.29 10.88
N ALA A 58 -9.06 6.62 9.89
CA ALA A 58 -9.48 7.25 8.63
C ALA A 58 -10.52 8.36 8.87
N ARG A 59 -11.50 8.12 9.75
CA ARG A 59 -12.49 9.11 10.15
C ARG A 59 -11.84 10.35 10.79
N LYS A 60 -10.83 10.18 11.66
CA LYS A 60 -10.10 11.31 12.25
C LYS A 60 -9.41 12.18 11.22
N LEU A 61 -8.86 11.59 10.18
CA LEU A 61 -8.25 12.33 9.06
C LEU A 61 -9.32 13.06 8.25
N ARG A 62 -10.44 12.39 7.89
CA ARG A 62 -11.56 12.98 7.19
C ARG A 62 -12.14 14.18 7.96
N ASP A 63 -12.45 14.00 9.25
CA ASP A 63 -13.05 15.02 10.10
C ASP A 63 -12.11 16.22 10.32
N ALA A 64 -10.82 16.01 10.16
CA ALA A 64 -9.80 17.07 10.12
C ALA A 64 -9.66 17.71 8.73
N GLY A 65 -10.51 17.39 7.76
CA GLY A 65 -10.54 17.97 6.41
C GLY A 65 -9.50 17.38 5.46
N ALA A 66 -9.01 16.18 5.71
CA ALA A 66 -8.11 15.53 4.77
C ALA A 66 -8.84 15.10 3.49
N VAL A 67 -8.13 15.24 2.35
CA VAL A 67 -8.49 14.66 1.04
C VAL A 67 -7.22 14.10 0.44
N CYS A 68 -7.32 12.94 -0.19
CA CYS A 68 -6.18 12.31 -0.84
C CYS A 68 -5.69 13.13 -2.03
N ALA A 69 -4.40 13.47 -2.03
CA ALA A 69 -3.74 14.07 -3.18
C ALA A 69 -3.60 13.07 -4.34
N ILE A 70 -3.42 11.81 -3.99
CA ILE A 70 -3.38 10.68 -4.92
C ILE A 70 -4.53 9.74 -4.54
N PRO A 71 -5.63 9.67 -5.32
CA PRO A 71 -6.75 8.79 -5.04
C PRO A 71 -6.31 7.32 -4.95
N PRO A 72 -6.36 6.69 -3.78
CA PRO A 72 -5.95 5.30 -3.64
C PRO A 72 -7.05 4.35 -4.13
N THR A 73 -6.66 3.19 -4.66
CA THR A 73 -7.55 2.03 -4.71
C THR A 73 -7.62 1.37 -3.34
N VAL A 74 -8.71 0.69 -3.02
CA VAL A 74 -8.93 0.08 -1.72
C VAL A 74 -9.37 -1.38 -1.80
N ASN A 75 -9.04 -2.14 -0.78
CA ASN A 75 -9.41 -3.54 -0.54
C ASN A 75 -9.32 -3.83 0.98
N PRO A 76 -10.07 -4.78 1.56
CA PRO A 76 -11.12 -5.59 0.95
C PRO A 76 -12.47 -4.85 0.86
N GLY A 77 -13.37 -5.46 0.11
CA GLY A 77 -14.76 -5.07 0.06
C GLY A 77 -15.58 -6.19 -0.60
N TYR A 78 -16.88 -6.10 -0.42
CA TYR A 78 -17.82 -7.06 -0.98
C TYR A 78 -19.19 -6.40 -1.18
N CYS A 79 -20.09 -7.08 -1.89
CA CYS A 79 -21.44 -6.61 -2.08
C CYS A 79 -22.22 -6.71 -0.75
N LEU A 80 -22.17 -5.65 0.05
CA LEU A 80 -22.72 -5.60 1.40
C LEU A 80 -24.22 -5.99 1.41
N LYS A 81 -24.99 -5.48 0.44
CA LYS A 81 -26.42 -5.77 0.30
C LYS A 81 -26.69 -7.28 0.14
N LEU A 82 -25.87 -7.96 -0.67
CA LEU A 82 -25.99 -9.41 -0.86
C LEU A 82 -25.67 -10.17 0.44
N PHE A 83 -24.60 -9.80 1.12
CA PHE A 83 -24.21 -10.44 2.38
C PHE A 83 -25.24 -10.24 3.49
N GLU A 84 -25.87 -9.07 3.55
CA GLU A 84 -27.01 -8.80 4.46
C GLU A 84 -28.21 -9.68 4.14
N GLN A 85 -28.59 -9.79 2.86
CA GLN A 85 -29.71 -10.60 2.43
C GLN A 85 -29.50 -12.10 2.70
N LEU A 86 -28.25 -12.57 2.60
CA LEU A 86 -27.90 -13.96 2.88
C LEU A 86 -27.65 -14.24 4.38
N GLY A 87 -27.70 -13.22 5.22
CA GLY A 87 -27.43 -13.36 6.66
C GLY A 87 -25.98 -13.67 7.03
N TYR A 88 -25.04 -13.41 6.13
CA TYR A 88 -23.62 -13.66 6.35
C TYR A 88 -22.90 -12.60 7.18
N ILE A 89 -23.53 -11.48 7.41
CA ILE A 89 -22.99 -10.38 8.20
C ILE A 89 -23.99 -9.89 9.22
N ASN A 90 -23.55 -9.65 10.46
CA ASN A 90 -24.38 -9.09 11.49
C ASN A 90 -24.53 -7.56 11.36
N ALA A 91 -25.53 -6.99 12.03
CA ALA A 91 -25.85 -5.57 11.93
C ALA A 91 -24.69 -4.64 12.34
N LYS A 92 -23.90 -5.01 13.37
CA LYS A 92 -22.74 -4.22 13.83
C LYS A 92 -21.65 -4.17 12.76
N SER A 93 -21.28 -5.31 12.19
CA SER A 93 -20.28 -5.41 11.14
C SER A 93 -20.74 -4.73 9.86
N SER A 94 -22.02 -4.84 9.52
CA SER A 94 -22.62 -4.15 8.39
C SER A 94 -22.53 -2.62 8.54
N ALA A 95 -22.89 -2.10 9.71
CA ALA A 95 -22.81 -0.67 10.00
C ALA A 95 -21.36 -0.14 9.91
N LEU A 96 -20.39 -0.87 10.48
CA LEU A 96 -18.99 -0.52 10.41
C LEU A 96 -18.47 -0.50 8.97
N MET A 97 -18.86 -1.48 8.15
CA MET A 97 -18.47 -1.53 6.74
C MET A 97 -19.05 -0.37 5.95
N ARG A 98 -20.32 -0.01 6.18
CA ARG A 98 -20.93 1.18 5.55
C ARG A 98 -20.17 2.45 5.91
N GLU A 99 -19.90 2.65 7.20
CA GLU A 99 -19.12 3.78 7.69
C GLU A 99 -17.73 3.82 7.04
N THR A 100 -17.04 2.68 6.96
CA THR A 100 -15.72 2.58 6.33
C THR A 100 -15.78 3.03 4.86
N HIS A 101 -16.76 2.53 4.10
CA HIS A 101 -16.94 2.92 2.70
C HIS A 101 -17.22 4.42 2.53
N GLU A 102 -18.06 5.00 3.39
CA GLU A 102 -18.36 6.43 3.37
C GLU A 102 -17.12 7.26 3.68
N VAL A 103 -16.40 6.93 4.74
CA VAL A 103 -15.18 7.63 5.15
C VAL A 103 -14.13 7.62 4.03
N TYR A 104 -13.88 6.47 3.41
CA TYR A 104 -12.89 6.39 2.33
C TYR A 104 -13.36 7.08 1.05
N ARG A 105 -14.66 7.08 0.77
CA ARG A 105 -15.22 7.87 -0.34
C ARG A 105 -15.02 9.37 -0.11
N ASP A 106 -15.31 9.86 1.11
CA ASP A 106 -15.14 11.26 1.49
C ASP A 106 -13.67 11.69 1.41
N LEU A 107 -12.73 10.80 1.71
CA LEU A 107 -11.30 11.02 1.55
C LEU A 107 -10.84 11.01 0.08
N GLY A 108 -11.71 10.65 -0.87
CA GLY A 108 -11.40 10.64 -2.31
C GLY A 108 -10.82 9.30 -2.81
N ALA A 109 -11.03 8.20 -2.10
CA ALA A 109 -10.56 6.88 -2.54
C ALA A 109 -11.46 6.26 -3.62
N ASN A 110 -10.86 5.47 -4.50
CA ASN A 110 -11.53 4.62 -5.46
C ASN A 110 -11.88 3.28 -4.80
N LEU A 111 -13.16 3.02 -4.59
CA LEU A 111 -13.66 1.82 -3.91
C LEU A 111 -13.65 0.61 -4.86
N THR A 112 -12.48 0.11 -5.19
CA THR A 112 -12.28 -0.97 -6.17
C THR A 112 -12.48 -2.36 -5.61
N TYR A 113 -12.27 -2.54 -4.30
CA TYR A 113 -12.43 -3.79 -3.57
C TYR A 113 -11.65 -4.98 -4.17
N SER A 114 -10.49 -4.72 -4.74
CA SER A 114 -9.66 -5.72 -5.37
C SER A 114 -8.29 -5.81 -4.69
N CYS A 115 -7.84 -7.02 -4.34
CA CYS A 115 -6.50 -7.29 -3.85
C CYS A 115 -5.43 -7.34 -4.97
N THR A 116 -5.89 -7.25 -6.22
CA THR A 116 -5.03 -7.24 -7.41
C THR A 116 -5.20 -5.93 -8.20
N PRO A 117 -4.95 -4.75 -7.58
CA PRO A 117 -5.20 -3.45 -8.21
C PRO A 117 -4.42 -3.27 -9.50
N TYR A 118 -3.28 -3.94 -9.62
CA TYR A 118 -2.42 -3.96 -10.79
C TYR A 118 -3.03 -4.66 -12.02
N LEU A 119 -4.13 -5.39 -11.87
CA LEU A 119 -4.88 -5.97 -12.99
C LEU A 119 -6.03 -5.07 -13.46
N PHE A 120 -6.42 -4.04 -12.69
CA PHE A 120 -7.65 -3.26 -12.89
C PHE A 120 -7.42 -1.75 -12.81
N GLY A 121 -6.42 -1.24 -13.48
CA GLY A 121 -6.25 0.21 -13.65
C GLY A 121 -5.30 0.91 -12.68
N ASN A 122 -4.89 0.29 -11.57
CA ASN A 122 -3.83 0.82 -10.71
C ASN A 122 -2.50 0.12 -10.99
N ILE A 123 -2.01 0.28 -12.21
CA ILE A 123 -0.84 -0.40 -12.75
C ILE A 123 0.36 0.56 -12.71
N PRO A 124 1.30 0.39 -11.78
CA PRO A 124 2.53 1.17 -11.76
C PRO A 124 3.39 0.93 -13.01
N ARG A 125 4.09 1.97 -13.43
CA ARG A 125 5.12 1.85 -14.46
C ARG A 125 6.48 1.51 -13.83
N TYR A 126 7.38 1.03 -14.66
CA TYR A 126 8.77 0.78 -14.27
C TYR A 126 9.37 2.00 -13.56
N ARG A 127 9.98 1.78 -12.39
CA ARG A 127 10.60 2.77 -11.50
C ARG A 127 9.65 3.82 -10.87
N GLU A 128 8.36 3.77 -11.09
CA GLU A 128 7.44 4.63 -10.33
C GLU A 128 7.51 4.31 -8.83
N THR A 129 7.52 5.34 -8.00
CA THR A 129 7.36 5.19 -6.56
C THR A 129 5.87 5.19 -6.22
N VAL A 130 5.43 4.18 -5.49
CA VAL A 130 4.02 3.99 -5.11
C VAL A 130 3.91 3.60 -3.63
N ALA A 131 2.74 3.80 -3.04
CA ALA A 131 2.44 3.40 -1.66
C ALA A 131 1.39 2.28 -1.65
N PHE A 132 1.85 1.03 -1.63
CA PHE A 132 0.99 -0.15 -1.66
C PHE A 132 1.05 -0.90 -0.34
N SER A 133 -0.10 -1.26 0.22
CA SER A 133 -0.21 -1.86 1.54
C SER A 133 -0.50 -3.37 1.57
N GLU A 134 -0.91 -3.99 0.48
CA GLU A 134 -1.11 -5.44 0.43
C GLU A 134 0.15 -6.19 -0.01
N THR A 135 0.42 -7.33 0.62
CA THR A 135 1.63 -8.12 0.33
C THR A 135 1.68 -8.55 -1.13
N SER A 136 0.59 -9.07 -1.69
CA SER A 136 0.51 -9.47 -3.11
C SER A 136 0.77 -8.29 -4.04
N ALA A 137 0.15 -7.14 -3.77
CA ALA A 137 0.32 -5.94 -4.57
C ALA A 137 1.75 -5.38 -4.49
N THR A 138 2.37 -5.40 -3.30
CA THR A 138 3.75 -4.93 -3.12
C THR A 138 4.76 -5.85 -3.81
N VAL A 139 4.57 -7.17 -3.72
CA VAL A 139 5.44 -8.14 -4.40
C VAL A 139 5.33 -7.98 -5.91
N TYR A 140 4.12 -7.92 -6.45
CA TYR A 140 3.90 -7.77 -7.89
C TYR A 140 4.48 -6.44 -8.42
N ALA A 141 4.24 -5.34 -7.71
CA ALA A 141 4.78 -4.02 -8.08
C ALA A 141 6.31 -4.03 -8.14
N ASN A 142 6.98 -4.58 -7.12
CA ASN A 142 8.44 -4.61 -7.05
C ASN A 142 9.07 -5.62 -8.02
N SER A 143 8.52 -6.84 -8.13
CA SER A 143 9.15 -7.96 -8.82
C SER A 143 8.77 -8.07 -10.30
N VAL A 144 7.49 -7.79 -10.63
CA VAL A 144 6.97 -7.95 -12.00
C VAL A 144 7.02 -6.63 -12.76
N LEU A 145 6.53 -5.55 -12.13
CA LEU A 145 6.45 -4.25 -12.79
C LEU A 145 7.72 -3.40 -12.65
N GLY A 146 8.62 -3.76 -11.73
CA GLY A 146 9.83 -3.00 -11.45
C GLY A 146 9.54 -1.60 -10.90
N ALA A 147 8.36 -1.40 -10.31
CA ALA A 147 8.04 -0.22 -9.53
C ALA A 147 8.69 -0.27 -8.15
N LYS A 148 8.60 0.80 -7.39
CA LYS A 148 9.23 0.90 -6.05
C LYS A 148 8.17 1.12 -4.99
N THR A 149 8.05 0.20 -4.06
CA THR A 149 7.20 0.35 -2.88
C THR A 149 7.77 -0.41 -1.68
N ASN A 150 7.67 0.17 -0.50
CA ASN A 150 7.73 -0.60 0.73
C ASN A 150 6.39 -1.33 0.94
N ARG A 151 6.35 -2.27 1.87
CA ARG A 151 5.09 -2.85 2.33
C ARG A 151 4.48 -1.89 3.36
N GLU A 152 3.59 -1.02 2.87
CA GLU A 152 2.92 -0.05 3.71
C GLU A 152 1.85 -0.73 4.59
N SER A 153 1.56 -0.14 5.75
CA SER A 153 0.34 -0.42 6.50
C SER A 153 -0.85 0.32 5.87
N SER A 154 -2.10 -0.04 6.24
CA SER A 154 -3.29 0.72 5.85
C SER A 154 -3.14 2.20 6.21
N ALA A 155 -2.67 2.48 7.43
CA ALA A 155 -2.49 3.84 7.92
C ALA A 155 -1.41 4.61 7.18
N SER A 156 -0.24 4.00 6.94
CA SER A 156 0.85 4.67 6.22
C SER A 156 0.52 4.90 4.75
N ALA A 157 -0.11 3.91 4.07
CA ALA A 157 -0.55 4.08 2.69
C ALA A 157 -1.62 5.17 2.55
N LEU A 158 -2.57 5.26 3.50
CA LEU A 158 -3.56 6.34 3.51
C LEU A 158 -2.90 7.71 3.73
N CYS A 159 -1.96 7.81 4.68
CA CYS A 159 -1.21 9.05 4.88
C CYS A 159 -0.37 9.43 3.65
N ALA A 160 0.23 8.45 2.97
CA ALA A 160 0.93 8.67 1.71
C ALA A 160 -0.02 9.18 0.62
N ALA A 161 -1.21 8.60 0.49
CA ALA A 161 -2.23 9.05 -0.45
C ALA A 161 -2.68 10.49 -0.17
N ILE A 162 -2.87 10.87 1.10
CA ILE A 162 -3.28 12.22 1.51
C ILE A 162 -2.18 13.25 1.25
N THR A 163 -0.92 12.92 1.56
CA THR A 163 0.22 13.83 1.41
C THR A 163 0.76 13.87 -0.01
N GLY A 164 0.70 12.76 -0.74
CA GLY A 164 1.37 12.54 -2.02
C GLY A 164 2.84 12.14 -1.87
N TYR A 165 3.31 11.80 -0.65
CA TYR A 165 4.72 11.53 -0.35
C TYR A 165 4.88 10.32 0.54
N VAL A 166 6.04 9.65 0.41
CA VAL A 166 6.56 8.63 1.32
C VAL A 166 8.01 8.93 1.69
N PRO A 167 8.49 8.50 2.88
CA PRO A 167 9.90 8.61 3.21
C PRO A 167 10.71 7.61 2.37
N GLU A 168 11.89 8.05 1.91
CA GLU A 168 12.76 7.25 1.03
C GLU A 168 13.64 6.30 1.85
N TYR A 169 13.19 5.07 2.02
CA TYR A 169 13.93 4.00 2.71
C TYR A 169 13.58 2.63 2.13
N GLY A 170 14.27 1.59 2.60
CA GLY A 170 13.95 0.19 2.29
C GLY A 170 13.98 -0.09 0.79
N MET A 171 12.88 -0.62 0.25
CA MET A 171 12.77 -1.00 -1.18
C MET A 171 12.62 0.19 -2.14
N LEU A 172 12.60 1.42 -1.64
CA LEU A 172 12.67 2.61 -2.50
C LEU A 172 14.11 2.92 -2.94
N LEU A 173 15.10 2.45 -2.19
CA LEU A 173 16.52 2.63 -2.48
C LEU A 173 17.01 1.57 -3.47
N ASP A 174 17.70 1.99 -4.52
CA ASP A 174 18.16 1.09 -5.59
C ASP A 174 19.16 0.03 -5.06
N GLU A 175 20.02 0.39 -4.11
CA GLU A 175 20.98 -0.52 -3.49
C GLU A 175 20.33 -1.69 -2.75
N ASN A 176 19.15 -1.50 -2.19
CA ASN A 176 18.41 -2.55 -1.48
C ASN A 176 17.64 -3.49 -2.43
N ARG A 177 17.64 -3.18 -3.72
CA ARG A 177 16.92 -3.96 -4.75
C ARG A 177 17.85 -4.85 -5.57
N LEU A 178 19.14 -4.77 -5.33
CA LEU A 178 20.12 -5.62 -6.02
C LEU A 178 19.94 -7.07 -5.60
N GLY A 179 19.98 -7.97 -6.58
CA GLY A 179 19.96 -9.41 -6.33
C GLY A 179 21.15 -9.85 -5.49
N THR A 180 20.88 -10.54 -4.39
CA THR A 180 21.92 -11.00 -3.44
C THR A 180 21.96 -12.51 -3.30
N ILE A 181 20.95 -13.21 -3.81
CA ILE A 181 20.84 -14.67 -3.73
C ILE A 181 20.47 -15.19 -5.11
N LEU A 182 21.27 -16.08 -5.68
CA LEU A 182 20.92 -16.82 -6.90
C LEU A 182 20.17 -18.10 -6.49
N VAL A 183 18.98 -18.28 -7.05
CA VAL A 183 18.15 -19.46 -6.85
C VAL A 183 18.04 -20.19 -8.18
N GLN A 184 18.68 -21.36 -8.28
CA GLN A 184 18.56 -22.21 -9.44
C GLN A 184 17.33 -23.12 -9.25
N VAL A 185 16.40 -23.07 -10.21
CA VAL A 185 15.23 -23.95 -10.27
C VAL A 185 15.52 -25.06 -11.27
N ASP A 186 15.77 -26.27 -10.77
CA ASP A 186 16.16 -27.42 -11.60
C ASP A 186 14.95 -28.29 -12.01
N THR A 187 13.79 -28.06 -11.40
CA THR A 187 12.55 -28.77 -11.71
C THR A 187 11.69 -27.91 -12.65
N PRO A 188 11.15 -28.49 -13.74
CA PRO A 188 10.17 -27.80 -14.57
C PRO A 188 8.96 -27.32 -13.74
N LEU A 189 8.52 -26.10 -14.00
CA LEU A 189 7.27 -25.56 -13.45
C LEU A 189 6.22 -25.61 -14.56
N GLU A 190 5.19 -26.42 -14.39
CA GLU A 190 4.24 -26.72 -15.46
C GLU A 190 2.95 -25.91 -15.35
N ASP A 191 2.55 -25.53 -14.14
CA ASP A 191 1.30 -24.82 -13.90
C ASP A 191 1.40 -23.78 -12.76
N GLU A 192 0.30 -23.07 -12.52
CA GLU A 192 0.22 -22.04 -11.48
C GLU A 192 0.46 -22.59 -10.06
N PHE A 193 0.17 -23.87 -9.83
CA PHE A 193 0.38 -24.51 -8.53
C PHE A 193 1.87 -24.70 -8.23
N ASP A 194 2.67 -25.04 -9.22
CA ASP A 194 4.12 -25.15 -9.09
C ASP A 194 4.76 -23.81 -8.75
N PHE A 195 4.33 -22.73 -9.42
CA PHE A 195 4.76 -21.39 -9.10
C PHE A 195 4.33 -20.96 -7.68
N ALA A 196 3.13 -21.33 -7.25
CA ALA A 196 2.66 -21.06 -5.89
C ALA A 196 3.49 -21.83 -4.84
N LEU A 197 3.87 -23.08 -5.11
CA LEU A 197 4.75 -23.87 -4.26
C LEU A 197 6.16 -23.27 -4.18
N LEU A 198 6.71 -22.81 -5.30
CA LEU A 198 7.99 -22.10 -5.31
C LEU A 198 7.91 -20.84 -4.43
N GLY A 199 6.87 -20.03 -4.58
CA GLY A 199 6.63 -18.85 -3.77
C GLY A 199 6.47 -19.16 -2.28
N LEU A 200 5.75 -20.23 -1.93
CA LEU A 200 5.58 -20.68 -0.54
C LEU A 200 6.92 -21.10 0.09
N ASN A 201 7.81 -21.68 -0.69
CA ASN A 201 9.13 -22.11 -0.26
C ASN A 201 10.17 -20.98 -0.24
N ALA A 202 9.85 -19.79 -0.76
CA ALA A 202 10.77 -18.66 -0.77
C ALA A 202 11.27 -18.26 0.64
N LYS A 203 10.50 -18.55 1.69
CA LYS A 203 10.92 -18.37 3.10
C LYS A 203 12.19 -19.13 3.49
N HIS A 204 12.55 -20.18 2.77
CA HIS A 204 13.74 -21.00 3.01
C HIS A 204 14.98 -20.49 2.28
N ILE A 205 14.83 -19.52 1.36
CA ILE A 205 15.94 -18.97 0.56
C ILE A 205 16.90 -18.13 1.43
N GLY A 206 16.41 -17.64 2.58
CA GLY A 206 17.21 -16.78 3.46
C GLY A 206 16.85 -15.29 3.34
N ARG A 207 17.72 -14.46 3.92
CA ARG A 207 17.53 -12.98 3.89
C ARG A 207 18.26 -12.40 2.69
N GLY A 208 17.54 -11.70 1.83
CA GLY A 208 18.09 -11.04 0.66
C GLY A 208 17.07 -10.89 -0.46
N VAL A 209 17.55 -10.48 -1.62
CA VAL A 209 16.77 -10.37 -2.84
C VAL A 209 17.08 -11.56 -3.73
N PRO A 210 16.17 -12.53 -3.87
CA PRO A 210 16.41 -13.70 -4.71
C PRO A 210 16.31 -13.35 -6.20
N VAL A 211 17.20 -13.93 -6.98
CA VAL A 211 17.14 -13.95 -8.45
C VAL A 211 16.95 -15.40 -8.87
N PHE A 212 15.85 -15.70 -9.49
CA PHE A 212 15.51 -17.03 -9.94
C PHE A 212 16.04 -17.27 -11.36
N THR A 213 16.62 -18.44 -11.58
CA THR A 213 17.06 -18.93 -12.91
C THR A 213 16.51 -20.33 -13.14
N GLY A 214 16.50 -20.77 -14.41
CA GLY A 214 15.94 -22.07 -14.77
C GLY A 214 14.42 -22.11 -14.93
N ILE A 215 13.76 -20.95 -14.82
CA ILE A 215 12.32 -20.83 -15.07
C ILE A 215 12.13 -20.55 -16.56
N ALA A 216 11.41 -21.43 -17.26
CA ALA A 216 11.03 -21.21 -18.64
C ALA A 216 10.04 -20.04 -18.74
N SER A 217 10.25 -19.14 -19.70
CA SER A 217 9.37 -18.01 -20.01
C SER A 217 8.20 -18.41 -20.91
#